data_7d6cb0ae99192cecdad6c6651d250240
#
_entry.id   7d6cb0ae99192cecdad6c6651d250240
#
_cell.length_a   1.000
_cell.length_b   1.000
_cell.length_c   1.000
_cell.angle_alpha   90.00
_cell.angle_beta   90.00
_cell.angle_gamma   90.00
#
_symmetry.space_group_name_H-M   'P 1'
#
loop_
_entity.id
_entity.type
_entity.pdbx_description
1 polymer ?
#
loop_
_entity_poly.entity_id
_entity_poly.type
_entity_poly.pdbx_seq_one_letter_code
_entity_poly.pdbx_strand_id
1 'polypeptide(L)'
;MTLGEKIAKQRKELNYTQEQLADILGVSRQSISKWESDIAYPETDKLIKMGKLFDCSMDYLLNEDITEKQDIKPKETETLWDKIKKQFHERKSEKMIFGMPLYHIGKNAHGFFAVGLKARGVFSIGLMSRGIVSLGMLSLGVISIGLLSLGLISAGVFSAGLLAVGSIALGLFAAGAISVGLISFGALSIGCFSTGALAVSKYAAVGDHAYGMIAIGKSVAEGSVYSHIGDLTTADIPTVVEWLDANVPAWLGWAKGIFKFFIQ
;
A
#
# COMPACT_ATOMS: atom_id res chain seq x y z
N MET A 1 16.10 11.00 46.92
CA MET A 1 15.06 11.90 47.48
C MET A 1 13.79 11.12 47.67
N THR A 2 13.18 11.20 48.85
CA THR A 2 11.91 10.55 49.14
C THR A 2 10.75 11.21 48.41
N LEU A 3 9.59 10.56 48.32
CA LEU A 3 8.39 11.11 47.74
C LEU A 3 7.98 12.44 48.38
N GLY A 4 8.01 12.45 49.74
CA GLY A 4 7.66 13.65 50.51
C GLY A 4 8.58 14.84 50.25
N GLU A 5 9.90 14.58 50.20
CA GLU A 5 10.87 15.62 49.85
C GLU A 5 10.64 16.19 48.44
N LYS A 6 10.25 15.35 47.46
CA LYS A 6 9.95 15.79 46.11
C LYS A 6 8.67 16.61 46.03
N ILE A 7 7.61 16.19 46.74
CA ILE A 7 6.37 16.96 46.85
C ILE A 7 6.66 18.33 47.44
N ALA A 8 7.39 18.39 48.53
CA ALA A 8 7.75 19.65 49.18
C ALA A 8 8.62 20.56 48.30
N LYS A 9 9.57 19.98 47.57
CA LYS A 9 10.42 20.69 46.61
C LYS A 9 9.58 21.30 45.48
N GLN A 10 8.74 20.49 44.79
CA GLN A 10 7.94 20.94 43.67
C GLN A 10 6.88 21.99 44.09
N ARG A 11 6.27 21.81 45.27
CA ARG A 11 5.36 22.83 45.81
C ARG A 11 6.06 24.17 46.04
N LYS A 12 7.28 24.15 46.65
CA LYS A 12 8.06 25.37 46.87
C LYS A 12 8.53 26.04 45.57
N GLU A 13 8.93 25.25 44.57
CA GLU A 13 9.32 25.75 43.25
C GLU A 13 8.14 26.48 42.54
N LEU A 14 6.91 26.03 42.76
CA LEU A 14 5.71 26.66 42.27
C LEU A 14 5.14 27.74 43.19
N ASN A 15 5.83 28.06 44.28
CA ASN A 15 5.45 29.06 45.31
C ASN A 15 4.08 28.77 45.99
N TYR A 16 3.65 27.52 46.07
CA TYR A 16 2.42 27.18 46.78
C TYR A 16 2.67 26.98 48.28
N THR A 17 1.74 27.44 49.12
CA THR A 17 1.62 27.01 50.51
C THR A 17 1.05 25.59 50.59
N GLN A 18 1.24 24.90 51.75
CA GLN A 18 0.62 23.60 51.96
C GLN A 18 -0.92 23.65 51.87
N GLU A 19 -1.52 24.77 52.24
CA GLU A 19 -2.94 24.99 52.20
C GLU A 19 -3.44 25.15 50.74
N GLN A 20 -2.75 25.94 49.95
CA GLN A 20 -3.05 26.09 48.52
C GLN A 20 -2.93 24.78 47.73
N LEU A 21 -1.87 24.00 48.03
CA LEU A 21 -1.72 22.69 47.40
C LEU A 21 -2.83 21.73 47.83
N ALA A 22 -3.26 21.80 49.11
CA ALA A 22 -4.37 21.00 49.60
C ALA A 22 -5.68 21.32 48.93
N ASP A 23 -5.99 22.59 48.74
CA ASP A 23 -7.19 23.06 48.03
C ASP A 23 -7.19 22.58 46.57
N ILE A 24 -6.08 22.71 45.85
CA ILE A 24 -5.95 22.27 44.46
C ILE A 24 -6.17 20.75 44.32
N LEU A 25 -5.63 19.99 45.29
CA LEU A 25 -5.76 18.51 45.26
C LEU A 25 -7.07 18.01 45.86
N GLY A 26 -7.85 18.88 46.51
CA GLY A 26 -9.12 18.54 47.19
C GLY A 26 -8.86 17.63 48.42
N VAL A 27 -7.90 18.02 49.29
CA VAL A 27 -7.51 17.29 50.52
C VAL A 27 -7.31 18.28 51.68
N SER A 28 -7.12 17.77 52.91
CA SER A 28 -6.81 18.62 54.04
C SER A 28 -5.33 19.05 54.04
N ARG A 29 -5.01 20.23 54.59
CA ARG A 29 -3.63 20.68 54.80
C ARG A 29 -2.83 19.65 55.57
N GLN A 30 -3.45 18.95 56.56
CA GLN A 30 -2.79 17.91 57.35
C GLN A 30 -2.35 16.73 56.47
N SER A 31 -3.11 16.38 55.43
CA SER A 31 -2.73 15.34 54.47
C SER A 31 -1.45 15.72 53.75
N ILE A 32 -1.36 16.95 53.22
CA ILE A 32 -0.15 17.46 52.55
C ILE A 32 1.05 17.41 53.52
N SER A 33 0.89 17.85 54.77
CA SER A 33 1.95 17.81 55.75
C SER A 33 2.44 16.39 56.04
N LYS A 34 1.53 15.41 56.15
CA LYS A 34 1.89 14.00 56.37
C LYS A 34 2.60 13.40 55.14
N TRP A 35 2.22 13.77 53.96
CA TRP A 35 2.87 13.31 52.72
C TRP A 35 4.27 13.91 52.57
N GLU A 36 4.45 15.21 52.83
CA GLU A 36 5.76 15.87 52.80
C GLU A 36 6.72 15.36 53.90
N SER A 37 6.20 14.76 54.96
CA SER A 37 6.99 14.16 56.05
C SER A 37 7.13 12.63 55.92
N ASP A 38 6.70 12.05 54.80
CA ASP A 38 6.69 10.60 54.54
C ASP A 38 5.94 9.75 55.58
N ILE A 39 5.04 10.36 56.37
CA ILE A 39 4.22 9.69 57.39
C ILE A 39 3.06 8.93 56.75
N ALA A 40 2.57 9.41 55.60
CA ALA A 40 1.51 8.79 54.84
C ALA A 40 1.76 8.92 53.34
N TYR A 41 1.21 7.99 52.56
CA TYR A 41 1.30 8.02 51.12
C TYR A 41 0.01 8.63 50.51
N PRO A 42 0.12 9.46 49.45
CA PRO A 42 -1.03 9.93 48.68
C PRO A 42 -1.71 8.77 47.95
N GLU A 43 -3.01 8.87 47.76
CA GLU A 43 -3.77 7.97 46.90
C GLU A 43 -3.34 8.17 45.39
N THR A 44 -3.49 7.12 44.61
CA THR A 44 -3.04 7.09 43.20
C THR A 44 -3.62 8.24 42.38
N ASP A 45 -4.90 8.61 42.60
CA ASP A 45 -5.57 9.72 41.92
C ASP A 45 -4.92 11.07 42.25
N LYS A 46 -4.45 11.24 43.50
CA LYS A 46 -3.74 12.44 43.97
C LYS A 46 -2.33 12.52 43.37
N LEU A 47 -1.65 11.37 43.30
CA LEU A 47 -0.34 11.28 42.62
C LEU A 47 -0.43 11.68 41.15
N ILE A 48 -1.46 11.20 40.44
CA ILE A 48 -1.70 11.57 39.03
C ILE A 48 -1.96 13.08 38.91
N LYS A 49 -2.76 13.66 39.82
CA LYS A 49 -3.01 15.11 39.83
C LYS A 49 -1.74 15.90 40.11
N MET A 50 -0.92 15.44 41.08
CA MET A 50 0.38 16.06 41.37
C MET A 50 1.35 15.99 40.20
N GLY A 51 1.44 14.86 39.49
CA GLY A 51 2.25 14.73 38.29
C GLY A 51 1.90 15.76 37.22
N LYS A 52 0.59 15.99 37.01
CA LYS A 52 0.10 17.01 36.08
C LYS A 52 0.36 18.44 36.58
N LEU A 53 0.14 18.70 37.87
CA LEU A 53 0.33 20.02 38.47
C LEU A 53 1.79 20.44 38.48
N PHE A 54 2.69 19.51 38.81
CA PHE A 54 4.12 19.71 38.90
C PHE A 54 4.83 19.58 37.57
N ASP A 55 4.10 19.17 36.51
CA ASP A 55 4.63 18.88 35.18
C ASP A 55 5.83 17.91 35.26
N CYS A 56 5.62 16.77 35.91
CA CYS A 56 6.65 15.76 36.13
C CYS A 56 6.08 14.33 35.95
N SER A 57 6.98 13.35 35.71
CA SER A 57 6.57 11.95 35.57
C SER A 57 6.20 11.32 36.90
N MET A 58 5.38 10.29 36.83
CA MET A 58 5.14 9.40 37.96
C MET A 58 6.43 8.71 38.41
N ASP A 59 7.31 8.34 37.46
CA ASP A 59 8.62 7.77 37.75
C ASP A 59 9.52 8.72 38.55
N TYR A 60 9.49 10.03 38.19
CA TYR A 60 10.20 11.03 38.99
C TYR A 60 9.66 11.11 40.42
N LEU A 61 8.34 11.09 40.59
CA LEU A 61 7.75 11.18 41.94
C LEU A 61 8.02 9.93 42.78
N LEU A 62 7.89 8.74 42.21
CA LEU A 62 7.88 7.47 42.93
C LEU A 62 9.27 6.82 43.07
N ASN A 63 10.21 7.07 42.17
CA ASN A 63 11.51 6.44 42.19
C ASN A 63 12.53 7.35 42.93
N GLU A 64 13.03 6.89 44.08
CA GLU A 64 13.96 7.64 44.93
C GLU A 64 15.31 7.95 44.26
N ASP A 65 15.73 7.11 43.31
CA ASP A 65 17.00 7.27 42.59
C ASP A 65 16.99 8.43 41.60
N ILE A 66 15.81 8.86 41.17
CA ILE A 66 15.65 9.97 40.21
C ILE A 66 15.57 11.28 40.98
N THR A 67 16.63 12.05 40.95
CA THR A 67 16.73 13.35 41.67
C THR A 67 16.44 14.57 40.80
N GLU A 68 16.57 14.43 39.48
CA GLU A 68 16.31 15.50 38.54
C GLU A 68 15.00 15.30 37.83
N LYS A 69 14.24 16.40 37.69
CA LYS A 69 13.07 16.48 36.86
C LYS A 69 13.53 16.32 35.42
N GLN A 70 13.46 15.10 34.88
CA GLN A 70 13.69 14.91 33.48
C GLN A 70 12.53 15.60 32.75
N ASP A 71 12.86 16.53 31.88
CA ASP A 71 11.90 17.03 30.91
C ASP A 71 11.33 15.85 30.17
N ILE A 72 10.14 15.44 30.55
CA ILE A 72 9.40 14.45 29.80
C ILE A 72 8.84 15.20 28.57
N LYS A 73 9.68 15.35 27.58
CA LYS A 73 9.17 15.15 26.24
C LYS A 73 8.63 13.73 26.27
N PRO A 74 7.31 13.50 25.99
CA PRO A 74 6.82 12.15 25.90
C PRO A 74 7.86 11.43 25.02
N LYS A 75 8.44 10.34 25.53
CA LYS A 75 9.17 9.41 24.67
C LYS A 75 8.11 9.08 23.62
N GLU A 76 8.12 9.81 22.51
CA GLU A 76 7.47 9.37 21.33
C GLU A 76 7.96 7.94 21.21
N THR A 77 7.07 7.01 21.50
CA THR A 77 7.34 5.60 21.25
C THR A 77 7.83 5.60 19.83
N GLU A 78 9.17 5.46 19.62
CA GLU A 78 9.75 5.45 18.28
C GLU A 78 8.96 4.38 17.54
N THR A 79 7.97 4.85 16.79
CA THR A 79 7.15 3.97 16.00
C THR A 79 8.10 3.29 15.02
N LEU A 80 7.76 2.09 14.60
CA LEU A 80 8.50 1.41 13.52
C LEU A 80 8.80 2.40 12.38
N TRP A 81 7.92 3.37 12.16
CA TRP A 81 8.06 4.46 11.20
C TRP A 81 9.19 5.44 11.51
N ASP A 82 9.47 5.73 12.79
CA ASP A 82 10.56 6.62 13.19
C ASP A 82 11.92 5.93 13.07
N LYS A 83 11.98 4.63 13.36
CA LYS A 83 13.16 3.79 13.10
C LYS A 83 13.45 3.69 11.59
N ILE A 84 12.42 3.46 10.78
CA ILE A 84 12.53 3.46 9.31
C ILE A 84 12.97 4.83 8.81
N LYS A 85 12.43 5.92 9.39
CA LYS A 85 12.76 7.29 9.04
C LYS A 85 14.22 7.66 9.35
N LYS A 86 14.78 7.19 10.47
CA LYS A 86 16.20 7.35 10.83
C LYS A 86 17.13 6.55 9.92
N GLN A 87 16.69 5.41 9.39
CA GLN A 87 17.49 4.53 8.56
C GLN A 87 17.60 5.02 7.10
N PHE A 88 16.66 5.83 6.62
CA PHE A 88 16.74 6.46 5.33
C PHE A 88 17.57 7.76 5.40
N HIS A 89 18.90 7.61 5.37
CA HIS A 89 19.79 8.74 5.15
C HIS A 89 19.50 9.32 3.76
N GLU A 90 19.07 10.57 3.73
CA GLU A 90 18.81 11.27 2.49
C GLU A 90 20.14 11.49 1.75
N ARG A 91 20.32 10.83 0.62
CA ARG A 91 21.49 10.98 -0.27
C ARG A 91 21.01 11.51 -1.61
N LYS A 92 21.53 12.66 -1.96
CA LYS A 92 21.21 13.34 -3.22
C LYS A 92 22.50 13.56 -4.01
N SER A 93 22.49 13.29 -5.32
CA SER A 93 23.59 13.59 -6.21
C SER A 93 23.66 15.09 -6.53
N GLU A 94 24.87 15.63 -6.59
CA GLU A 94 25.13 16.99 -7.08
C GLU A 94 25.05 17.09 -8.61
N LYS A 95 25.26 15.95 -9.31
CA LYS A 95 25.14 15.88 -10.77
C LYS A 95 23.68 15.93 -11.17
N MET A 96 23.33 16.87 -12.05
CA MET A 96 21.99 17.01 -12.60
C MET A 96 21.91 16.51 -14.03
N ILE A 97 20.84 15.76 -14.36
CA ILE A 97 20.49 15.32 -15.71
C ILE A 97 19.05 15.78 -15.98
N PHE A 98 18.80 16.52 -17.05
CA PHE A 98 17.49 17.11 -17.39
C PHE A 98 16.88 17.93 -16.25
N GLY A 99 17.71 18.67 -15.47
CA GLY A 99 17.22 19.48 -14.35
C GLY A 99 16.86 18.67 -13.08
N MET A 100 17.11 17.37 -13.07
CA MET A 100 16.88 16.48 -11.92
C MET A 100 18.20 15.88 -11.44
N PRO A 101 18.35 15.62 -10.12
CA PRO A 101 19.53 14.94 -9.61
C PRO A 101 19.64 13.54 -10.20
N LEU A 102 20.87 13.10 -10.51
CA LEU A 102 21.12 11.79 -11.10
C LEU A 102 20.57 10.65 -10.26
N TYR A 103 20.77 10.74 -8.94
CA TYR A 103 20.15 9.81 -8.00
C TYR A 103 19.68 10.55 -6.74
N HIS A 104 18.58 10.11 -6.18
CA HIS A 104 18.05 10.56 -4.91
C HIS A 104 17.52 9.38 -4.12
N ILE A 105 18.08 9.16 -2.95
CA ILE A 105 17.65 8.12 -2.01
C ILE A 105 17.10 8.82 -0.77
N GLY A 106 15.85 8.54 -0.40
CA GLY A 106 15.23 9.18 0.74
C GLY A 106 13.72 8.93 0.83
N LYS A 107 13.08 9.48 1.85
CA LYS A 107 11.63 9.28 2.05
C LYS A 107 10.80 9.78 0.87
N ASN A 108 11.13 10.95 0.35
CA ASN A 108 10.50 11.57 -0.83
C ASN A 108 11.56 11.79 -1.90
N ALA A 109 11.93 10.73 -2.61
CA ALA A 109 12.98 10.80 -3.61
C ALA A 109 12.48 11.40 -4.93
N HIS A 110 13.21 12.39 -5.44
CA HIS A 110 12.95 13.01 -6.75
C HIS A 110 14.26 13.06 -7.55
N GLY A 111 14.36 12.31 -8.63
CA GLY A 111 15.57 12.26 -9.42
C GLY A 111 15.45 11.36 -10.65
N PHE A 112 16.50 11.31 -11.48
CA PHE A 112 16.52 10.38 -12.60
C PHE A 112 16.42 8.93 -12.10
N PHE A 113 17.19 8.58 -11.06
CA PHE A 113 17.04 7.36 -10.27
C PHE A 113 16.51 7.76 -8.87
N ALA A 114 15.30 7.42 -8.55
CA ALA A 114 14.67 7.72 -7.29
C ALA A 114 14.40 6.43 -6.49
N VAL A 115 14.92 6.34 -5.26
CA VAL A 115 14.73 5.19 -4.38
C VAL A 115 14.21 5.66 -3.03
N GLY A 116 13.03 5.18 -2.62
CA GLY A 116 12.46 5.61 -1.33
C GLY A 116 11.02 5.21 -1.10
N LEU A 117 10.39 5.74 -0.07
CA LEU A 117 8.98 5.43 0.21
C LEU A 117 8.05 6.02 -0.87
N LYS A 118 8.31 7.27 -1.25
CA LYS A 118 7.64 7.94 -2.39
C LYS A 118 8.73 8.33 -3.39
N ALA A 119 8.84 7.57 -4.46
CA ALA A 119 9.84 7.78 -5.50
C ALA A 119 9.19 8.40 -6.75
N ARG A 120 9.79 9.47 -7.27
CA ARG A 120 9.37 10.11 -8.51
C ARG A 120 10.58 10.35 -9.40
N GLY A 121 10.55 9.84 -10.63
CA GLY A 121 11.67 10.00 -11.55
C GLY A 121 11.52 9.18 -12.81
N VAL A 122 12.56 9.11 -13.62
CA VAL A 122 12.55 8.25 -14.80
C VAL A 122 12.54 6.78 -14.36
N PHE A 123 13.47 6.43 -13.47
CA PHE A 123 13.51 5.13 -12.79
C PHE A 123 13.14 5.34 -11.33
N SER A 124 12.07 4.74 -10.88
CA SER A 124 11.57 4.91 -9.51
C SER A 124 11.36 3.57 -8.82
N ILE A 125 11.91 3.42 -7.63
CA ILE A 125 11.81 2.22 -6.80
C ILE A 125 11.32 2.63 -5.41
N GLY A 126 10.20 2.07 -4.97
CA GLY A 126 9.67 2.43 -3.64
C GLY A 126 8.29 1.86 -3.35
N LEU A 127 7.74 2.18 -2.19
CA LEU A 127 6.36 1.80 -1.85
C LEU A 127 5.36 2.43 -2.83
N MET A 128 5.51 3.73 -3.07
CA MET A 128 4.75 4.47 -4.07
C MET A 128 5.71 5.01 -5.11
N SER A 129 5.73 4.42 -6.28
CA SER A 129 6.64 4.80 -7.37
C SER A 129 5.87 5.43 -8.54
N ARG A 130 6.43 6.52 -9.07
CA ARG A 130 5.90 7.20 -10.26
C ARG A 130 7.05 7.54 -11.20
N GLY A 131 6.99 7.07 -12.44
CA GLY A 131 8.05 7.32 -13.41
C GLY A 131 7.79 6.66 -14.76
N ILE A 132 8.79 6.69 -15.64
CA ILE A 132 8.71 5.95 -16.89
C ILE A 132 8.80 4.46 -16.56
N VAL A 133 9.79 4.06 -15.76
CA VAL A 133 9.93 2.71 -15.21
C VAL A 133 9.71 2.79 -13.70
N SER A 134 8.69 2.12 -13.21
CA SER A 134 8.31 2.17 -11.80
C SER A 134 8.23 0.78 -11.19
N LEU A 135 8.90 0.60 -10.05
CA LEU A 135 8.92 -0.63 -9.27
C LEU A 135 8.46 -0.35 -7.85
N GLY A 136 7.39 -1.01 -7.38
CA GLY A 136 6.91 -0.77 -6.03
C GLY A 136 5.60 -1.44 -5.70
N MET A 137 5.09 -1.25 -4.49
CA MET A 137 3.77 -1.78 -4.14
C MET A 137 2.66 -1.09 -4.95
N LEU A 138 2.72 0.24 -5.01
CA LEU A 138 1.86 1.06 -5.87
C LEU A 138 2.74 1.67 -6.94
N SER A 139 2.63 1.21 -8.18
CA SER A 139 3.46 1.66 -9.29
C SER A 139 2.61 2.33 -10.37
N LEU A 140 3.04 3.51 -10.78
CA LEU A 140 2.42 4.31 -11.86
C LEU A 140 3.49 4.70 -12.86
N GLY A 141 3.36 4.27 -14.12
CA GLY A 141 4.37 4.60 -15.12
C GLY A 141 4.05 4.06 -16.50
N VAL A 142 4.97 4.23 -17.44
CA VAL A 142 4.86 3.60 -18.76
C VAL A 142 5.08 2.09 -18.59
N ILE A 143 6.14 1.72 -17.89
CA ILE A 143 6.41 0.34 -17.47
C ILE A 143 6.27 0.31 -15.96
N SER A 144 5.32 -0.46 -15.44
CA SER A 144 5.03 -0.53 -14.02
C SER A 144 5.02 -1.98 -13.52
N ILE A 145 5.75 -2.23 -12.43
CA ILE A 145 5.81 -3.55 -11.81
C ILE A 145 5.55 -3.39 -10.31
N GLY A 146 4.55 -4.11 -9.79
CA GLY A 146 4.21 -3.99 -8.37
C GLY A 146 3.00 -4.80 -7.95
N LEU A 147 2.55 -4.62 -6.70
CA LEU A 147 1.34 -5.24 -6.21
C LEU A 147 0.12 -4.67 -6.96
N LEU A 148 0.02 -3.34 -6.98
CA LEU A 148 -0.93 -2.58 -7.79
C LEU A 148 -0.14 -1.80 -8.83
N SER A 149 -0.30 -2.14 -10.09
CA SER A 149 0.44 -1.53 -11.19
C SER A 149 -0.51 -0.91 -12.22
N LEU A 150 -0.25 0.34 -12.55
CA LEU A 150 -0.97 1.09 -13.57
C LEU A 150 0.02 1.66 -14.57
N GLY A 151 -0.14 1.31 -15.86
CA GLY A 151 0.79 1.78 -16.88
C GLY A 151 0.42 1.33 -18.28
N LEU A 152 1.26 1.69 -19.25
CA LEU A 152 1.10 1.17 -20.60
C LEU A 152 1.40 -0.34 -20.61
N ILE A 153 2.50 -0.72 -19.98
CA ILE A 153 2.90 -2.11 -19.71
C ILE A 153 2.90 -2.28 -18.21
N SER A 154 2.04 -3.14 -17.70
CA SER A 154 1.88 -3.36 -16.27
C SER A 154 1.99 -4.82 -15.87
N ALA A 155 2.74 -5.09 -14.80
CA ALA A 155 2.88 -6.43 -14.24
C ALA A 155 2.70 -6.41 -12.72
N GLY A 156 1.89 -7.33 -12.17
CA GLY A 156 1.65 -7.35 -10.73
C GLY A 156 0.52 -8.27 -10.29
N VAL A 157 0.12 -8.17 -9.05
CA VAL A 157 -1.06 -8.92 -8.57
C VAL A 157 -2.33 -8.32 -9.19
N PHE A 158 -2.48 -7.02 -9.08
CA PHE A 158 -3.50 -6.24 -9.79
C PHE A 158 -2.79 -5.36 -10.81
N SER A 159 -3.06 -5.59 -12.08
CA SER A 159 -2.44 -4.84 -13.17
C SER A 159 -3.50 -4.22 -14.07
N ALA A 160 -3.30 -2.96 -14.45
CA ALA A 160 -4.15 -2.29 -15.42
C ALA A 160 -3.32 -1.48 -16.40
N GLY A 161 -3.62 -1.64 -17.71
CA GLY A 161 -2.87 -0.96 -18.77
C GLY A 161 -3.22 -1.43 -20.17
N LEU A 162 -2.40 -1.04 -21.13
CA LEU A 162 -2.55 -1.54 -22.49
C LEU A 162 -2.17 -3.04 -22.54
N LEU A 163 -1.01 -3.36 -21.98
CA LEU A 163 -0.53 -4.72 -21.75
C LEU A 163 -0.53 -4.96 -20.26
N ALA A 164 -1.40 -5.82 -19.76
CA ALA A 164 -1.54 -6.12 -18.34
C ALA A 164 -1.28 -7.61 -18.07
N VAL A 165 -0.35 -7.89 -17.16
CA VAL A 165 -0.03 -9.25 -16.74
C VAL A 165 -0.10 -9.35 -15.23
N GLY A 166 -0.89 -10.31 -14.69
CA GLY A 166 -1.02 -10.42 -13.25
C GLY A 166 -2.03 -11.47 -12.80
N SER A 167 -2.31 -11.56 -11.51
CA SER A 167 -3.39 -12.42 -11.03
C SER A 167 -4.75 -11.88 -11.49
N ILE A 168 -4.94 -10.57 -11.40
CA ILE A 168 -6.09 -9.86 -11.96
C ILE A 168 -5.53 -8.83 -12.94
N ALA A 169 -5.84 -8.99 -14.22
CA ALA A 169 -5.33 -8.16 -15.31
C ALA A 169 -6.49 -7.47 -16.05
N LEU A 170 -6.40 -6.14 -16.19
CA LEU A 170 -7.35 -5.32 -16.92
C LEU A 170 -6.62 -4.56 -18.02
N GLY A 171 -6.96 -4.80 -19.29
CA GLY A 171 -6.25 -4.10 -20.35
C GLY A 171 -6.73 -4.41 -21.75
N LEU A 172 -6.05 -3.84 -22.75
CA LEU A 172 -6.31 -4.20 -24.13
C LEU A 172 -5.87 -5.65 -24.38
N PHE A 173 -4.65 -5.97 -23.91
CA PHE A 173 -4.13 -7.32 -23.79
C PHE A 173 -4.00 -7.63 -22.31
N ALA A 174 -4.76 -8.60 -21.84
CA ALA A 174 -4.77 -8.99 -20.45
C ALA A 174 -4.40 -10.47 -20.31
N ALA A 175 -3.44 -10.78 -19.44
CA ALA A 175 -3.04 -12.14 -19.13
C ALA A 175 -2.96 -12.37 -17.62
N GLY A 176 -3.68 -13.39 -17.11
CA GLY A 176 -3.70 -13.62 -15.67
C GLY A 176 -4.67 -14.71 -15.24
N ALA A 177 -4.81 -14.94 -13.93
CA ALA A 177 -5.83 -15.89 -13.46
C ALA A 177 -7.24 -15.36 -13.80
N ILE A 178 -7.47 -14.07 -13.57
CA ILE A 178 -8.66 -13.35 -14.00
C ILE A 178 -8.20 -12.26 -14.96
N SER A 179 -8.64 -12.31 -16.21
CA SER A 179 -8.27 -11.35 -17.25
C SER A 179 -9.49 -10.73 -17.91
N VAL A 180 -9.50 -9.40 -18.00
CA VAL A 180 -10.57 -8.66 -18.69
C VAL A 180 -9.93 -7.72 -19.69
N GLY A 181 -10.28 -7.88 -20.97
CA GLY A 181 -9.68 -7.07 -22.01
C GLY A 181 -10.25 -7.31 -23.39
N LEU A 182 -9.65 -6.68 -24.40
CA LEU A 182 -10.05 -6.93 -25.78
C LEU A 182 -9.56 -8.32 -26.21
N ILE A 183 -8.32 -8.63 -25.89
CA ILE A 183 -7.74 -9.97 -26.01
C ILE A 183 -7.34 -10.40 -24.62
N SER A 184 -7.93 -11.49 -24.12
CA SER A 184 -7.73 -11.95 -22.75
C SER A 184 -7.30 -13.42 -22.69
N PHE A 185 -6.30 -13.70 -21.86
CA PHE A 185 -5.75 -15.04 -21.60
C PHE A 185 -5.76 -15.32 -20.11
N GLY A 186 -6.38 -16.41 -19.67
CA GLY A 186 -6.38 -16.71 -18.25
C GLY A 186 -7.27 -17.87 -17.84
N ALA A 187 -7.31 -18.21 -16.55
CA ALA A 187 -8.23 -19.23 -16.07
C ALA A 187 -9.69 -18.74 -16.27
N LEU A 188 -9.98 -17.52 -15.88
CA LEU A 188 -11.22 -16.80 -16.22
C LEU A 188 -10.85 -15.66 -17.14
N SER A 189 -11.31 -15.70 -18.39
CA SER A 189 -11.03 -14.67 -19.39
C SER A 189 -12.31 -14.08 -19.95
N ILE A 190 -12.40 -12.74 -19.95
CA ILE A 190 -13.57 -11.99 -20.43
C ILE A 190 -13.11 -10.96 -21.43
N GLY A 191 -13.68 -10.96 -22.65
CA GLY A 191 -13.25 -9.99 -23.65
C GLY A 191 -13.96 -10.04 -24.98
N CYS A 192 -13.33 -9.49 -25.99
CA CYS A 192 -13.78 -9.64 -27.37
C CYS A 192 -13.27 -10.97 -27.96
N PHE A 193 -12.04 -11.31 -27.67
CA PHE A 193 -11.38 -12.57 -27.94
C PHE A 193 -10.82 -13.11 -26.66
N SER A 194 -11.26 -14.26 -26.20
CA SER A 194 -10.84 -14.82 -24.92
C SER A 194 -10.41 -16.27 -25.04
N THR A 195 -9.34 -16.60 -24.29
CA THR A 195 -8.81 -17.95 -24.23
C THR A 195 -8.48 -18.32 -22.80
N GLY A 196 -8.97 -19.47 -22.34
CA GLY A 196 -8.73 -19.92 -20.97
C GLY A 196 -9.61 -21.07 -20.52
N ALA A 197 -9.55 -21.44 -19.23
CA ALA A 197 -10.40 -22.50 -18.73
C ALA A 197 -11.89 -22.14 -18.83
N LEU A 198 -12.24 -20.93 -18.39
CA LEU A 198 -13.55 -20.34 -18.61
C LEU A 198 -13.37 -19.06 -19.47
N ALA A 199 -13.75 -19.16 -20.73
CA ALA A 199 -13.64 -18.08 -21.70
C ALA A 199 -15.02 -17.51 -22.05
N VAL A 200 -15.21 -16.22 -21.76
CA VAL A 200 -16.45 -15.49 -22.12
C VAL A 200 -16.09 -14.38 -23.09
N SER A 201 -16.63 -14.41 -24.29
CA SER A 201 -16.26 -13.44 -25.31
C SER A 201 -17.45 -12.90 -26.11
N LYS A 202 -17.23 -11.71 -26.70
CA LYS A 202 -18.19 -11.17 -27.65
C LYS A 202 -18.09 -11.84 -29.01
N TYR A 203 -16.86 -12.08 -29.50
CA TYR A 203 -16.67 -12.65 -30.86
C TYR A 203 -16.23 -14.11 -30.81
N ALA A 204 -15.11 -14.41 -30.17
CA ALA A 204 -14.60 -15.76 -30.12
C ALA A 204 -14.02 -16.16 -28.78
N ALA A 205 -14.47 -17.28 -28.26
CA ALA A 205 -14.01 -17.91 -27.04
C ALA A 205 -13.40 -19.29 -27.33
N VAL A 206 -12.23 -19.56 -26.75
CA VAL A 206 -11.54 -20.84 -26.84
C VAL A 206 -11.12 -21.29 -25.45
N GLY A 207 -11.50 -22.52 -25.05
CA GLY A 207 -11.13 -22.99 -23.72
C GLY A 207 -11.76 -24.31 -23.31
N ASP A 208 -11.80 -24.57 -22.02
CA ASP A 208 -12.51 -25.77 -21.52
C ASP A 208 -14.02 -25.49 -21.49
N HIS A 209 -14.43 -24.36 -20.95
CA HIS A 209 -15.78 -23.83 -21.04
C HIS A 209 -15.76 -22.52 -21.85
N ALA A 210 -16.36 -22.50 -23.02
CA ALA A 210 -16.34 -21.37 -23.92
C ALA A 210 -17.77 -20.83 -24.18
N TYR A 211 -17.92 -19.49 -23.99
CA TYR A 211 -19.18 -18.79 -24.18
C TYR A 211 -18.98 -17.57 -25.09
N GLY A 212 -19.72 -17.49 -26.21
CA GLY A 212 -19.57 -16.37 -27.11
C GLY A 212 -20.38 -16.48 -28.43
N MET A 213 -20.06 -15.71 -29.42
CA MET A 213 -20.64 -15.90 -30.77
C MET A 213 -20.03 -17.16 -31.42
N ILE A 214 -18.72 -17.26 -31.37
CA ILE A 214 -17.98 -18.47 -31.73
C ILE A 214 -17.43 -19.05 -30.41
N ALA A 215 -17.79 -20.27 -30.11
CA ALA A 215 -17.32 -20.99 -28.91
C ALA A 215 -16.68 -22.32 -29.33
N ILE A 216 -15.40 -22.47 -28.96
CA ILE A 216 -14.67 -23.73 -29.12
C ILE A 216 -14.26 -24.18 -27.73
N GLY A 217 -14.97 -25.18 -27.20
CA GLY A 217 -14.81 -25.64 -25.82
C GLY A 217 -14.49 -27.13 -25.76
N LYS A 218 -13.62 -27.50 -24.79
CA LYS A 218 -13.31 -28.92 -24.60
C LYS A 218 -14.47 -29.67 -23.91
N SER A 219 -15.03 -29.09 -22.85
CA SER A 219 -16.12 -29.67 -22.08
C SER A 219 -17.47 -29.00 -22.38
N VAL A 220 -17.50 -27.67 -22.56
CA VAL A 220 -18.70 -26.90 -22.84
C VAL A 220 -18.39 -25.83 -23.88
N ALA A 221 -19.24 -25.78 -24.90
CA ALA A 221 -19.20 -24.69 -25.90
C ALA A 221 -20.62 -24.18 -26.17
N GLU A 222 -20.89 -22.94 -25.78
CA GLU A 222 -22.16 -22.26 -26.05
C GLU A 222 -21.90 -21.09 -26.98
N GLY A 223 -22.06 -21.32 -28.28
CA GLY A 223 -21.91 -20.31 -29.33
C GLY A 223 -23.25 -19.95 -29.96
N SER A 224 -23.53 -18.66 -30.12
CA SER A 224 -24.76 -18.23 -30.79
C SER A 224 -24.71 -18.44 -32.32
N VAL A 225 -23.53 -18.56 -32.91
CA VAL A 225 -23.31 -18.72 -34.34
C VAL A 225 -22.59 -20.03 -34.64
N TYR A 226 -21.52 -20.32 -33.94
CA TYR A 226 -20.73 -21.52 -34.08
C TYR A 226 -20.36 -22.08 -32.71
N SER A 227 -20.57 -23.36 -32.49
CA SER A 227 -20.15 -24.04 -31.31
C SER A 227 -19.50 -25.37 -31.67
N HIS A 228 -18.34 -25.64 -31.09
CA HIS A 228 -17.63 -26.89 -31.28
C HIS A 228 -17.17 -27.43 -29.90
N ILE A 229 -17.57 -28.64 -29.60
CA ILE A 229 -17.11 -29.36 -28.38
C ILE A 229 -16.05 -30.35 -28.80
N GLY A 230 -14.82 -30.14 -28.34
CA GLY A 230 -13.65 -30.96 -28.65
C GLY A 230 -12.36 -30.17 -28.66
N ASP A 231 -11.30 -30.79 -29.18
CA ASP A 231 -10.02 -30.10 -29.32
C ASP A 231 -10.05 -29.08 -30.47
N LEU A 232 -9.28 -28.03 -30.35
CA LEU A 232 -9.18 -26.95 -31.35
C LEU A 232 -8.82 -27.52 -32.75
N THR A 233 -8.00 -28.57 -32.78
CA THR A 233 -7.57 -29.24 -34.01
C THR A 233 -8.71 -29.95 -34.81
N THR A 234 -9.82 -30.22 -34.14
CA THR A 234 -11.00 -30.88 -34.75
C THR A 234 -12.07 -29.84 -35.17
N ALA A 235 -11.91 -28.59 -34.78
CA ALA A 235 -12.83 -27.53 -35.17
C ALA A 235 -12.68 -27.15 -36.65
N ASP A 236 -13.78 -26.71 -37.26
CA ASP A 236 -13.78 -26.21 -38.65
C ASP A 236 -13.21 -24.77 -38.67
N ILE A 237 -11.89 -24.68 -38.58
CA ILE A 237 -11.17 -23.39 -38.56
C ILE A 237 -11.46 -22.52 -39.80
N PRO A 238 -11.52 -23.05 -41.03
CA PRO A 238 -11.91 -22.26 -42.22
C PRO A 238 -13.24 -21.52 -42.04
N THR A 239 -14.29 -22.18 -41.59
CA THR A 239 -15.59 -21.57 -41.30
C THR A 239 -15.54 -20.49 -40.22
N VAL A 240 -14.79 -20.74 -39.15
CA VAL A 240 -14.55 -19.77 -38.07
C VAL A 240 -13.84 -18.51 -38.57
N VAL A 241 -12.82 -18.70 -39.42
CA VAL A 241 -12.05 -17.60 -40.00
C VAL A 241 -12.91 -16.75 -40.95
N GLU A 242 -13.71 -17.39 -41.83
CA GLU A 242 -14.62 -16.71 -42.76
C GLU A 242 -15.66 -15.87 -42.00
N TRP A 243 -16.25 -16.44 -40.94
CA TRP A 243 -17.20 -15.71 -40.10
C TRP A 243 -16.58 -14.50 -39.42
N LEU A 244 -15.36 -14.65 -38.83
CA LEU A 244 -14.62 -13.57 -38.23
C LEU A 244 -14.30 -12.45 -39.23
N ASP A 245 -14.01 -12.81 -40.49
CA ASP A 245 -13.73 -11.84 -41.54
C ASP A 245 -14.97 -11.02 -41.92
N ALA A 246 -16.13 -11.66 -41.94
CA ALA A 246 -17.39 -11.03 -42.26
C ALA A 246 -17.97 -10.15 -41.13
N ASN A 247 -17.81 -10.54 -39.87
CA ASN A 247 -18.58 -9.95 -38.77
C ASN A 247 -17.74 -9.11 -37.78
N VAL A 248 -16.41 -9.27 -37.75
CA VAL A 248 -15.55 -8.45 -36.89
C VAL A 248 -15.27 -7.11 -37.52
N PRO A 249 -15.56 -5.98 -36.86
CA PRO A 249 -15.34 -4.65 -37.40
C PRO A 249 -13.90 -4.41 -37.87
N ALA A 250 -13.72 -3.63 -38.94
CA ALA A 250 -12.41 -3.35 -39.52
C ALA A 250 -11.39 -2.77 -38.54
N TRP A 251 -11.81 -1.95 -37.56
CA TRP A 251 -10.94 -1.38 -36.53
C TRP A 251 -10.37 -2.43 -35.56
N LEU A 252 -11.00 -3.62 -35.47
CA LEU A 252 -10.51 -4.78 -34.72
C LEU A 252 -9.71 -5.75 -35.60
N GLY A 253 -9.42 -5.43 -36.83
CA GLY A 253 -8.73 -6.30 -37.79
C GLY A 253 -7.38 -6.79 -37.29
N TRP A 254 -6.63 -5.94 -36.55
CA TRP A 254 -5.39 -6.33 -35.91
C TRP A 254 -5.58 -7.38 -34.82
N ALA A 255 -6.60 -7.24 -33.96
CA ALA A 255 -6.90 -8.19 -32.89
C ALA A 255 -7.40 -9.54 -33.46
N LYS A 256 -8.22 -9.48 -34.49
CA LYS A 256 -8.64 -10.64 -35.27
C LYS A 256 -7.43 -11.37 -35.87
N GLY A 257 -6.45 -10.65 -36.42
CA GLY A 257 -5.23 -11.22 -36.98
C GLY A 257 -4.41 -11.98 -35.92
N ILE A 258 -4.24 -11.39 -34.74
CA ILE A 258 -3.57 -12.06 -33.62
C ILE A 258 -4.34 -13.33 -33.21
N PHE A 259 -5.67 -13.24 -33.05
CA PHE A 259 -6.47 -14.40 -32.66
C PHE A 259 -6.39 -15.53 -33.72
N LYS A 260 -6.44 -15.21 -35.00
CA LYS A 260 -6.27 -16.19 -36.07
C LYS A 260 -4.93 -16.92 -36.00
N PHE A 261 -3.85 -16.17 -35.68
CA PHE A 261 -2.51 -16.78 -35.49
C PHE A 261 -2.47 -17.81 -34.35
N PHE A 262 -3.28 -17.61 -33.30
CA PHE A 262 -3.34 -18.55 -32.18
C PHE A 262 -4.21 -19.79 -32.43
N ILE A 263 -5.16 -19.72 -33.37
CA ILE A 263 -6.06 -20.84 -33.67
C ILE A 263 -5.65 -21.66 -34.92
N GLN A 264 -4.75 -21.17 -35.73
CA GLN A 264 -4.09 -21.87 -36.83
C GLN A 264 -2.84 -22.61 -36.41
#